data_e1c2bc310e097dd9de8c8eb6b98caa12
#
_entry.id   e1c2bc310e097dd9de8c8eb6b98caa12
#
_cell.length_a   1.000
_cell.length_b   1.000
_cell.length_c   1.000
_cell.angle_alpha   90.00
_cell.angle_beta   90.00
_cell.angle_gamma   90.00
#
_symmetry.space_group_name_H-M   'P 1'
#
loop_
_entity.id
_entity.type
_entity.pdbx_description
1 polymer ?
#
loop_
_entity_poly.entity_id
_entity_poly.type
_entity_poly.pdbx_seq_one_letter_code
_entity_poly.pdbx_strand_id
1 'polypeptide(L)'
;MIAAYKGHLDIVNFLLKNNADPNEKALCGGTALYFAAECGHTQIVSELLSYGTKITKNLSGVTPLIAAAERTRTPVVECLAARTEVTKREVIDAYELLGASYANDKDSYNLTLAYMYLHKAMKLRYSDPNDIVYKELGETVKAYENWKECDTLEKLENIKNNPNALHMESLAIRERILGCNNPELPHPIIFRGAVFADNARFDRCIDLWLHALKLRQLNNVSAVKDLLRFAQVFSQMIHVGVDLDFSQVINVLEACVTELGRNKSKMQNPDPMDGIDQCIEEIESNITTTLYILTILTKLMTLNEKNYNEADVSKAHYLVHKLCALQVKMRDGQTLLHLAVNSETPVDDFHTNDVCKFPCAATAKLLVRCGADVNAMDDERNTPLHVIVCYKKATSDFMTLYSIIMELIEAGAHIDIVNSNGKTPYESVATGVAEIVLRTHTKLSLKCMAAKAVKTYNLSYCGNVPRSLESFIELHGPGLNQG
;
A
#
# COMPACT_ATOMS: atom_id res chain seq x y z
N MET A 1 -25.55 -19.58 -8.67
CA MET A 1 -24.52 -18.51 -8.63
C MET A 1 -23.24 -18.90 -9.38
N ILE A 2 -22.48 -19.93 -8.99
CA ILE A 2 -21.21 -20.32 -9.67
C ILE A 2 -21.40 -20.59 -11.17
N ALA A 3 -22.44 -21.33 -11.56
CA ALA A 3 -22.75 -21.59 -12.96
C ALA A 3 -23.06 -20.29 -13.75
N ALA A 4 -23.76 -19.35 -13.12
CA ALA A 4 -24.05 -18.04 -13.69
C ALA A 4 -22.78 -17.17 -13.84
N TYR A 5 -21.88 -17.19 -12.86
CA TYR A 5 -20.58 -16.53 -12.92
C TYR A 5 -19.68 -17.09 -14.04
N LYS A 6 -19.65 -18.44 -14.19
CA LYS A 6 -18.83 -19.12 -15.20
C LYS A 6 -19.44 -19.13 -16.60
N GLY A 7 -20.68 -18.70 -16.78
CA GLY A 7 -21.34 -18.67 -18.10
C GLY A 7 -21.94 -19.99 -18.57
N HIS A 8 -22.18 -20.94 -17.67
CA HIS A 8 -22.72 -22.26 -18.02
C HIS A 8 -24.25 -22.25 -18.13
N LEU A 9 -24.76 -21.78 -19.26
CA LEU A 9 -26.19 -21.60 -19.50
C LEU A 9 -27.00 -22.91 -19.29
N ASP A 10 -26.49 -24.03 -19.78
CA ASP A 10 -27.19 -25.33 -19.66
C ASP A 10 -27.36 -25.74 -18.19
N ILE A 11 -26.33 -25.51 -17.38
CA ILE A 11 -26.37 -25.80 -15.94
C ILE A 11 -27.35 -24.83 -15.22
N VAL A 12 -27.34 -23.54 -15.57
CA VAL A 12 -28.31 -22.57 -15.03
C VAL A 12 -29.72 -23.01 -15.35
N ASN A 13 -30.02 -23.36 -16.61
CA ASN A 13 -31.32 -23.84 -17.05
C ASN A 13 -31.74 -25.12 -16.34
N PHE A 14 -30.81 -26.07 -16.18
CA PHE A 14 -31.08 -27.30 -15.43
C PHE A 14 -31.46 -27.02 -13.98
N LEU A 15 -30.71 -26.15 -13.31
CA LEU A 15 -30.96 -25.77 -11.90
C LEU A 15 -32.31 -25.06 -11.75
N LEU A 16 -32.63 -24.10 -12.62
CA LEU A 16 -33.89 -23.37 -12.60
C LEU A 16 -35.10 -24.30 -12.83
N LYS A 17 -34.99 -25.26 -13.79
CA LYS A 17 -36.03 -26.29 -14.03
C LYS A 17 -36.22 -27.21 -12.83
N ASN A 18 -35.19 -27.39 -12.00
CA ASN A 18 -35.24 -28.19 -10.78
C ASN A 18 -35.52 -27.33 -9.49
N ASN A 19 -36.18 -26.18 -9.67
CA ASN A 19 -36.64 -25.31 -8.60
C ASN A 19 -35.52 -24.69 -7.74
N ALA A 20 -34.32 -24.48 -8.26
CA ALA A 20 -33.33 -23.67 -7.58
C ALA A 20 -33.84 -22.21 -7.45
N ASP A 21 -33.73 -21.61 -6.27
CA ASP A 21 -34.16 -20.23 -6.05
C ASP A 21 -33.20 -19.26 -6.75
N PRO A 22 -33.66 -18.50 -7.77
CA PRO A 22 -32.82 -17.57 -8.49
C PRO A 22 -32.49 -16.29 -7.67
N ASN A 23 -33.18 -16.05 -6.55
CA ASN A 23 -33.03 -14.87 -5.69
C ASN A 23 -32.14 -15.10 -4.46
N GLU A 24 -31.59 -16.31 -4.31
CA GLU A 24 -30.66 -16.62 -3.23
C GLU A 24 -29.43 -15.71 -3.31
N LYS A 25 -28.94 -15.26 -2.15
CA LYS A 25 -27.83 -14.33 -2.03
C LYS A 25 -26.55 -15.00 -1.54
N ALA A 26 -25.43 -14.65 -2.14
CA ALA A 26 -24.11 -14.97 -1.63
C ALA A 26 -23.75 -14.13 -0.39
N LEU A 27 -22.61 -14.43 0.25
CA LEU A 27 -22.11 -13.66 1.41
C LEU A 27 -21.92 -12.16 1.10
N CYS A 28 -21.58 -11.81 -0.14
CA CYS A 28 -21.49 -10.41 -0.59
C CYS A 28 -22.86 -9.78 -0.92
N GLY A 29 -23.95 -10.51 -0.73
CA GLY A 29 -25.30 -10.08 -1.09
C GLY A 29 -25.65 -10.16 -2.58
N GLY A 30 -24.71 -10.60 -3.43
CA GLY A 30 -24.93 -10.81 -4.86
C GLY A 30 -25.79 -12.02 -5.16
N THR A 31 -26.71 -11.91 -6.15
CA THR A 31 -27.54 -13.01 -6.68
C THR A 31 -26.90 -13.62 -7.92
N ALA A 32 -27.47 -14.73 -8.43
CA ALA A 32 -27.05 -15.32 -9.72
C ALA A 32 -27.12 -14.28 -10.86
N LEU A 33 -28.14 -13.40 -10.84
CA LEU A 33 -28.30 -12.32 -11.81
C LEU A 33 -27.15 -11.29 -11.71
N TYR A 34 -26.73 -10.94 -10.48
CA TYR A 34 -25.61 -10.03 -10.28
C TYR A 34 -24.32 -10.58 -10.92
N PHE A 35 -23.97 -11.82 -10.62
CA PHE A 35 -22.76 -12.45 -11.16
C PHE A 35 -22.81 -12.67 -12.68
N ALA A 36 -23.96 -13.05 -13.23
CA ALA A 36 -24.14 -13.16 -14.69
C ALA A 36 -23.97 -11.79 -15.39
N ALA A 37 -24.51 -10.73 -14.76
CA ALA A 37 -24.42 -9.37 -15.28
C ALA A 37 -22.98 -8.85 -15.25
N GLU A 38 -22.29 -8.98 -14.14
CA GLU A 38 -20.88 -8.60 -13.97
C GLU A 38 -19.97 -9.27 -15.00
N CYS A 39 -20.17 -10.58 -15.24
CA CYS A 39 -19.39 -11.34 -16.23
C CYS A 39 -19.81 -11.12 -17.69
N GLY A 40 -20.97 -10.53 -17.95
CA GLY A 40 -21.45 -10.22 -19.30
C GLY A 40 -22.21 -11.37 -19.99
N HIS A 41 -22.74 -12.34 -19.22
CA HIS A 41 -23.48 -13.49 -19.75
C HIS A 41 -24.93 -13.14 -20.08
N THR A 42 -25.15 -12.42 -21.17
CA THR A 42 -26.45 -11.85 -21.56
C THR A 42 -27.57 -12.89 -21.65
N GLN A 43 -27.29 -14.08 -22.17
CA GLN A 43 -28.28 -15.16 -22.30
C GLN A 43 -28.74 -15.66 -20.91
N ILE A 44 -27.77 -15.82 -19.97
CA ILE A 44 -28.07 -16.20 -18.59
C ILE A 44 -28.87 -15.11 -17.87
N VAL A 45 -28.51 -13.82 -18.09
CA VAL A 45 -29.28 -12.68 -17.57
C VAL A 45 -30.72 -12.74 -18.05
N SER A 46 -30.94 -12.92 -19.35
CA SER A 46 -32.31 -13.03 -19.93
C SER A 46 -33.08 -14.22 -19.35
N GLU A 47 -32.43 -15.37 -19.20
CA GLU A 47 -33.05 -16.57 -18.65
C GLU A 47 -33.44 -16.39 -17.17
N LEU A 48 -32.52 -15.89 -16.33
CA LEU A 48 -32.82 -15.61 -14.94
C LEU A 48 -33.98 -14.62 -14.76
N LEU A 49 -34.05 -13.57 -15.59
CA LEU A 49 -35.16 -12.62 -15.59
C LEU A 49 -36.49 -13.27 -16.01
N SER A 50 -36.47 -14.23 -16.95
CA SER A 50 -37.68 -14.98 -17.36
C SER A 50 -38.26 -15.83 -16.22
N TYR A 51 -37.39 -16.30 -15.30
CA TYR A 51 -37.79 -17.00 -14.07
C TYR A 51 -38.15 -16.08 -12.90
N GLY A 52 -38.30 -14.78 -13.12
CA GLY A 52 -38.76 -13.81 -12.11
C GLY A 52 -37.69 -13.39 -11.09
N THR A 53 -36.40 -13.46 -11.47
CA THR A 53 -35.32 -12.96 -10.62
C THR A 53 -35.47 -11.45 -10.40
N LYS A 54 -35.37 -11.02 -9.15
CA LYS A 54 -35.45 -9.60 -8.76
C LYS A 54 -34.10 -8.89 -8.98
N ILE A 55 -34.17 -7.67 -9.48
CA ILE A 55 -32.99 -6.77 -9.58
C ILE A 55 -32.74 -6.19 -8.18
N THR A 56 -31.78 -6.76 -7.43
CA THR A 56 -31.48 -6.33 -6.06
C THR A 56 -30.03 -5.86 -5.94
N LYS A 57 -29.79 -4.97 -4.97
CA LYS A 57 -28.43 -4.50 -4.61
C LYS A 57 -27.68 -5.57 -3.81
N ASN A 58 -26.36 -5.64 -4.02
CA ASN A 58 -25.43 -6.36 -3.16
C ASN A 58 -25.18 -5.59 -1.85
N LEU A 59 -24.30 -6.08 -0.96
CA LEU A 59 -23.98 -5.41 0.32
C LEU A 59 -23.26 -4.06 0.12
N SER A 60 -22.58 -3.87 -1.01
CA SER A 60 -21.94 -2.59 -1.39
C SER A 60 -22.93 -1.61 -2.07
N GLY A 61 -24.22 -1.93 -2.13
CA GLY A 61 -25.22 -1.07 -2.75
C GLY A 61 -25.25 -1.12 -4.29
N VAL A 62 -24.48 -2.00 -4.93
CA VAL A 62 -24.33 -2.10 -6.38
C VAL A 62 -25.43 -3.02 -6.96
N THR A 63 -26.15 -2.54 -8.00
CA THR A 63 -27.12 -3.35 -8.74
C THR A 63 -26.46 -4.17 -9.85
N PRO A 64 -27.09 -5.23 -10.38
CA PRO A 64 -26.59 -5.96 -11.56
C PRO A 64 -26.35 -5.05 -12.78
N LEU A 65 -27.16 -4.00 -12.95
CA LEU A 65 -27.02 -3.02 -14.02
C LEU A 65 -25.73 -2.19 -13.88
N ILE A 66 -25.48 -1.70 -12.67
CA ILE A 66 -24.26 -0.93 -12.35
C ILE A 66 -23.01 -1.81 -12.44
N ALA A 67 -23.06 -3.07 -11.96
CA ALA A 67 -21.95 -4.02 -12.09
C ALA A 67 -21.61 -4.31 -13.56
N ALA A 68 -22.63 -4.49 -14.42
CA ALA A 68 -22.43 -4.67 -15.86
C ALA A 68 -21.82 -3.42 -16.52
N ALA A 69 -22.27 -2.23 -16.14
CA ALA A 69 -21.75 -0.96 -16.65
C ALA A 69 -20.29 -0.73 -16.23
N GLU A 70 -19.95 -1.04 -14.98
CA GLU A 70 -18.60 -0.95 -14.46
C GLU A 70 -17.62 -1.83 -15.24
N ARG A 71 -18.04 -3.05 -15.64
CA ARG A 71 -17.23 -4.02 -16.37
C ARG A 71 -17.38 -3.91 -17.90
N THR A 72 -17.93 -2.84 -18.43
CA THR A 72 -18.14 -2.61 -19.88
C THR A 72 -18.98 -3.69 -20.59
N ARG A 73 -19.92 -4.33 -19.88
CA ARG A 73 -20.78 -5.40 -20.43
C ARG A 73 -21.98 -4.81 -21.17
N THR A 74 -21.72 -4.09 -22.24
CA THR A 74 -22.71 -3.35 -23.02
C THR A 74 -24.00 -4.12 -23.35
N PRO A 75 -23.96 -5.38 -23.86
CA PRO A 75 -25.18 -6.11 -24.17
C PRO A 75 -26.08 -6.35 -22.95
N VAL A 76 -25.45 -6.57 -21.79
CA VAL A 76 -26.18 -6.75 -20.52
C VAL A 76 -26.78 -5.43 -20.04
N VAL A 77 -26.00 -4.33 -20.15
CA VAL A 77 -26.49 -2.99 -19.79
C VAL A 77 -27.73 -2.62 -20.61
N GLU A 78 -27.70 -2.81 -21.92
CA GLU A 78 -28.84 -2.53 -22.80
C GLU A 78 -30.04 -3.46 -22.48
N CYS A 79 -29.81 -4.73 -22.18
CA CYS A 79 -30.85 -5.68 -21.79
C CYS A 79 -31.53 -5.27 -20.47
N LEU A 80 -30.76 -4.90 -19.46
CA LEU A 80 -31.30 -4.50 -18.15
C LEU A 80 -31.93 -3.10 -18.17
N ALA A 81 -31.33 -2.14 -18.93
CA ALA A 81 -31.87 -0.79 -19.09
C ALA A 81 -33.24 -0.72 -19.77
N ALA A 82 -33.58 -1.74 -20.58
CA ALA A 82 -34.88 -1.85 -21.23
C ALA A 82 -36.01 -2.35 -20.32
N ARG A 83 -35.69 -2.75 -19.08
CA ARG A 83 -36.68 -3.31 -18.14
C ARG A 83 -37.49 -2.20 -17.47
N THR A 84 -38.78 -2.45 -17.31
CA THR A 84 -39.71 -1.50 -16.66
C THR A 84 -39.50 -1.32 -15.16
N GLU A 85 -38.83 -2.29 -14.54
CA GLU A 85 -38.51 -2.26 -13.11
C GLU A 85 -37.32 -1.34 -12.78
N VAL A 86 -36.55 -0.90 -13.81
CA VAL A 86 -35.40 -0.04 -13.66
C VAL A 86 -35.82 1.42 -13.88
N THR A 87 -35.48 2.28 -12.94
CA THR A 87 -35.84 3.71 -13.01
C THR A 87 -35.01 4.47 -14.05
N LYS A 88 -35.57 5.57 -14.59
CA LYS A 88 -34.84 6.46 -15.51
C LYS A 88 -33.49 6.90 -14.95
N ARG A 89 -33.41 7.22 -13.64
CA ARG A 89 -32.17 7.61 -12.96
C ARG A 89 -31.12 6.48 -12.97
N GLU A 90 -31.53 5.25 -12.66
CA GLU A 90 -30.61 4.10 -12.69
C GLU A 90 -30.09 3.81 -14.10
N VAL A 91 -30.89 3.99 -15.12
CA VAL A 91 -30.47 3.85 -16.52
C VAL A 91 -29.46 4.94 -16.92
N ILE A 92 -29.68 6.20 -16.47
CA ILE A 92 -28.76 7.30 -16.71
C ILE A 92 -27.43 7.01 -16.02
N ASP A 93 -27.45 6.65 -14.75
CA ASP A 93 -26.23 6.35 -13.97
C ASP A 93 -25.46 5.16 -14.60
N ALA A 94 -26.16 4.14 -15.09
CA ALA A 94 -25.55 3.02 -15.78
C ALA A 94 -24.87 3.42 -17.11
N TYR A 95 -25.50 4.27 -17.93
CA TYR A 95 -24.89 4.77 -19.16
C TYR A 95 -23.72 5.71 -18.88
N GLU A 96 -23.80 6.59 -17.88
CA GLU A 96 -22.67 7.41 -17.46
C GLU A 96 -21.50 6.54 -16.99
N LEU A 97 -21.77 5.55 -16.15
CA LEU A 97 -20.73 4.63 -15.66
C LEU A 97 -20.14 3.78 -16.80
N LEU A 98 -20.96 3.30 -17.73
CA LEU A 98 -20.49 2.54 -18.89
C LEU A 98 -19.56 3.39 -19.76
N GLY A 99 -19.93 4.65 -20.04
CA GLY A 99 -19.07 5.58 -20.76
C GLY A 99 -17.78 5.87 -19.99
N ALA A 100 -17.87 6.09 -18.69
CA ALA A 100 -16.72 6.32 -17.81
C ALA A 100 -15.78 5.09 -17.75
N SER A 101 -16.35 3.88 -17.79
CA SER A 101 -15.56 2.65 -17.82
C SER A 101 -14.80 2.50 -19.13
N TYR A 102 -15.41 2.74 -20.28
CA TYR A 102 -14.71 2.73 -21.57
C TYR A 102 -13.53 3.70 -21.65
N ALA A 103 -13.59 4.83 -20.94
CA ALA A 103 -12.51 5.82 -20.94
C ALA A 103 -11.29 5.40 -20.10
N ASN A 104 -11.45 4.52 -19.11
CA ASN A 104 -10.42 4.20 -18.13
C ASN A 104 -10.22 2.70 -17.87
N ASP A 105 -10.86 1.83 -18.63
CA ASP A 105 -10.65 0.39 -18.56
C ASP A 105 -9.41 0.00 -19.39
N LYS A 106 -8.58 -0.90 -18.85
CA LYS A 106 -7.36 -1.37 -19.51
C LYS A 106 -7.66 -2.18 -20.78
N ASP A 107 -8.67 -3.08 -20.69
CA ASP A 107 -8.93 -4.10 -21.72
C ASP A 107 -9.94 -3.61 -22.76
N SER A 108 -10.84 -2.69 -22.37
CA SER A 108 -11.95 -2.21 -23.19
C SER A 108 -11.82 -0.72 -23.55
N TYR A 109 -10.62 -0.14 -23.45
CA TYR A 109 -10.40 1.29 -23.68
C TYR A 109 -10.91 1.77 -25.05
N ASN A 110 -11.88 2.69 -25.04
CA ASN A 110 -12.45 3.26 -26.24
C ASN A 110 -13.13 4.63 -25.97
N LEU A 111 -12.44 5.72 -26.31
CA LEU A 111 -12.94 7.08 -26.09
C LEU A 111 -14.18 7.43 -26.94
N THR A 112 -14.35 6.79 -28.11
CA THR A 112 -15.54 7.01 -28.94
C THR A 112 -16.78 6.44 -28.27
N LEU A 113 -16.70 5.19 -27.77
CA LEU A 113 -17.79 4.59 -27.00
C LEU A 113 -18.00 5.32 -25.67
N ALA A 114 -16.93 5.75 -25.01
CA ALA A 114 -17.02 6.54 -23.80
C ALA A 114 -17.89 7.79 -24.02
N TYR A 115 -17.52 8.63 -24.99
CA TYR A 115 -18.29 9.82 -25.32
C TYR A 115 -19.73 9.49 -25.75
N MET A 116 -19.93 8.45 -26.56
CA MET A 116 -21.27 8.04 -27.04
C MET A 116 -22.21 7.72 -25.87
N TYR A 117 -21.76 6.96 -24.89
CA TYR A 117 -22.58 6.59 -23.74
C TYR A 117 -22.77 7.77 -22.75
N LEU A 118 -21.76 8.60 -22.52
CA LEU A 118 -21.91 9.84 -21.75
C LEU A 118 -22.97 10.77 -22.41
N HIS A 119 -22.90 10.91 -23.73
CA HIS A 119 -23.85 11.70 -24.48
C HIS A 119 -25.27 11.09 -24.47
N LYS A 120 -25.39 9.73 -24.57
CA LYS A 120 -26.68 9.03 -24.46
C LYS A 120 -27.31 9.27 -23.09
N ALA A 121 -26.53 9.17 -22.00
CA ALA A 121 -26.98 9.46 -20.65
C ALA A 121 -27.46 10.92 -20.49
N MET A 122 -26.66 11.87 -21.01
CA MET A 122 -26.98 13.29 -20.93
C MET A 122 -28.26 13.62 -21.72
N LYS A 123 -28.45 13.05 -22.91
CA LYS A 123 -29.71 13.18 -23.65
C LYS A 123 -30.90 12.62 -22.89
N LEU A 124 -30.73 11.47 -22.24
CA LEU A 124 -31.81 10.84 -21.47
C LEU A 124 -32.21 11.71 -20.27
N ARG A 125 -31.27 12.42 -19.63
CA ARG A 125 -31.54 13.36 -18.52
C ARG A 125 -32.58 14.42 -18.91
N TYR A 126 -32.45 14.95 -20.11
CA TYR A 126 -33.23 16.08 -20.65
C TYR A 126 -34.28 15.65 -21.67
N SER A 127 -34.59 14.35 -21.83
CA SER A 127 -35.50 13.84 -22.86
C SER A 127 -36.95 14.27 -22.67
N ASP A 128 -37.37 14.49 -21.43
CA ASP A 128 -38.72 14.94 -21.08
C ASP A 128 -38.61 16.22 -20.24
N PRO A 129 -39.14 17.37 -20.72
CA PRO A 129 -39.14 18.63 -19.95
C PRO A 129 -39.87 18.54 -18.61
N ASN A 130 -40.84 17.61 -18.48
CA ASN A 130 -41.61 17.41 -17.25
C ASN A 130 -40.92 16.44 -16.26
N ASP A 131 -39.93 15.68 -16.71
CA ASP A 131 -39.20 14.69 -15.91
C ASP A 131 -37.69 14.82 -16.16
N ILE A 132 -37.14 15.98 -15.82
CA ILE A 132 -35.70 16.26 -15.93
C ILE A 132 -34.98 15.67 -14.72
N VAL A 133 -33.97 14.81 -14.97
CA VAL A 133 -33.10 14.28 -13.93
C VAL A 133 -31.81 15.11 -13.87
N TYR A 134 -31.79 16.13 -13.01
CA TYR A 134 -30.62 16.96 -12.81
C TYR A 134 -29.42 16.15 -12.27
N LYS A 135 -28.20 16.51 -12.73
CA LYS A 135 -26.98 15.89 -12.23
C LYS A 135 -26.62 16.46 -10.85
N GLU A 136 -26.52 15.61 -9.87
CA GLU A 136 -26.01 15.97 -8.55
C GLU A 136 -24.48 15.96 -8.63
N LEU A 137 -23.89 17.15 -8.64
CA LEU A 137 -22.42 17.29 -8.71
C LEU A 137 -21.83 17.03 -7.32
N GLY A 138 -20.81 16.18 -7.28
CA GLY A 138 -20.02 15.95 -6.08
C GLY A 138 -18.96 17.04 -5.83
N GLU A 139 -18.22 16.91 -4.75
CA GLU A 139 -17.04 17.74 -4.50
C GLU A 139 -15.96 17.46 -5.55
N THR A 140 -15.19 18.49 -5.87
CA THR A 140 -14.07 18.33 -6.82
C THR A 140 -12.90 17.64 -6.14
N VAL A 141 -12.29 16.69 -6.83
CA VAL A 141 -11.12 15.95 -6.34
C VAL A 141 -9.85 16.55 -6.95
N LYS A 142 -8.89 16.92 -6.09
CA LYS A 142 -7.60 17.50 -6.54
C LYS A 142 -6.89 16.59 -7.54
N ALA A 143 -6.89 15.27 -7.30
CA ALA A 143 -6.25 14.31 -8.18
C ALA A 143 -6.85 14.29 -9.61
N TYR A 144 -8.09 14.70 -9.76
CA TYR A 144 -8.77 14.87 -11.06
C TYR A 144 -8.68 16.31 -11.58
N GLU A 145 -7.63 17.07 -11.22
CA GLU A 145 -7.44 18.48 -11.64
C GLU A 145 -8.57 19.40 -11.15
N ASN A 146 -9.23 19.07 -10.03
CA ASN A 146 -10.43 19.73 -9.55
C ASN A 146 -11.54 19.79 -10.61
N TRP A 147 -11.63 18.73 -11.41
CA TRP A 147 -12.60 18.63 -12.50
C TRP A 147 -14.04 18.75 -12.00
N LYS A 148 -14.82 19.59 -12.67
CA LYS A 148 -16.26 19.69 -12.46
C LYS A 148 -16.96 18.91 -13.56
N GLU A 149 -17.77 17.94 -13.19
CA GLU A 149 -18.52 17.14 -14.14
C GLU A 149 -19.41 18.00 -15.07
N CYS A 150 -19.51 17.59 -16.32
CA CYS A 150 -20.40 18.21 -17.28
C CYS A 150 -21.86 17.99 -16.86
N ASP A 151 -22.62 19.07 -16.75
CA ASP A 151 -24.05 19.05 -16.40
C ASP A 151 -24.96 19.36 -17.58
N THR A 152 -24.40 19.76 -18.76
CA THR A 152 -25.12 20.06 -19.97
C THR A 152 -24.51 19.37 -21.18
N LEU A 153 -25.31 19.18 -22.25
CA LEU A 153 -24.82 18.62 -23.52
C LEU A 153 -23.72 19.50 -24.13
N GLU A 154 -23.86 20.82 -24.05
CA GLU A 154 -22.87 21.77 -24.60
C GLU A 154 -21.49 21.58 -23.92
N LYS A 155 -21.46 21.50 -22.57
CA LYS A 155 -20.20 21.24 -21.84
C LYS A 155 -19.59 19.91 -22.24
N LEU A 156 -20.40 18.88 -22.43
CA LEU A 156 -19.94 17.55 -22.83
C LEU A 156 -19.41 17.57 -24.29
N GLU A 157 -20.05 18.31 -25.19
CA GLU A 157 -19.58 18.47 -26.58
C GLU A 157 -18.22 19.17 -26.65
N ASN A 158 -17.98 20.15 -25.77
CA ASN A 158 -16.73 20.90 -25.73
C ASN A 158 -15.51 20.00 -25.34
N ILE A 159 -15.74 18.91 -24.62
CA ILE A 159 -14.66 17.99 -24.24
C ILE A 159 -14.50 16.79 -25.17
N LYS A 160 -15.36 16.61 -26.16
CA LYS A 160 -15.41 15.46 -27.08
C LYS A 160 -14.05 15.07 -27.66
N ASN A 161 -13.28 16.08 -28.07
CA ASN A 161 -11.98 15.90 -28.74
C ASN A 161 -10.79 16.10 -27.78
N ASN A 162 -11.04 16.15 -26.47
CA ASN A 162 -10.00 16.28 -25.44
C ASN A 162 -9.90 14.99 -24.60
N PRO A 163 -8.95 14.10 -24.92
CA PRO A 163 -8.82 12.84 -24.19
C PRO A 163 -8.62 13.03 -22.68
N ASN A 164 -7.80 13.99 -22.25
CA ASN A 164 -7.55 14.22 -20.83
C ASN A 164 -8.84 14.66 -20.11
N ALA A 165 -9.60 15.57 -20.69
CA ALA A 165 -10.88 16.02 -20.14
C ALA A 165 -11.89 14.85 -20.02
N LEU A 166 -11.99 13.99 -21.06
CA LEU A 166 -12.83 12.80 -21.01
C LEU A 166 -12.39 11.80 -19.93
N HIS A 167 -11.08 11.64 -19.71
CA HIS A 167 -10.57 10.80 -18.62
C HIS A 167 -10.95 11.36 -17.25
N MET A 168 -10.78 12.68 -17.03
CA MET A 168 -11.10 13.31 -15.73
C MET A 168 -12.62 13.31 -15.47
N GLU A 169 -13.44 13.64 -16.49
CA GLU A 169 -14.90 13.50 -16.43
C GLU A 169 -15.30 12.09 -15.99
N SER A 170 -14.68 11.10 -16.61
CA SER A 170 -15.01 9.69 -16.37
C SER A 170 -14.58 9.22 -14.98
N LEU A 171 -13.43 9.64 -14.46
CA LEU A 171 -13.00 9.31 -13.09
C LEU A 171 -13.95 9.95 -12.06
N ALA A 172 -14.34 11.21 -12.26
CA ALA A 172 -15.28 11.90 -11.38
C ALA A 172 -16.66 11.22 -11.38
N ILE A 173 -17.18 10.84 -12.55
CA ILE A 173 -18.44 10.10 -12.68
C ILE A 173 -18.38 8.76 -11.94
N ARG A 174 -17.28 7.99 -12.09
CA ARG A 174 -17.13 6.70 -11.40
C ARG A 174 -17.17 6.87 -9.89
N GLU A 175 -16.41 7.85 -9.36
CA GLU A 175 -16.37 8.10 -7.92
C GLU A 175 -17.73 8.54 -7.37
N ARG A 176 -18.48 9.39 -8.11
CA ARG A 176 -19.83 9.81 -7.72
C ARG A 176 -20.83 8.66 -7.71
N ILE A 177 -20.81 7.79 -8.73
CA ILE A 177 -21.81 6.70 -8.86
C ILE A 177 -21.48 5.53 -7.94
N LEU A 178 -20.21 5.12 -7.85
CA LEU A 178 -19.80 3.96 -7.06
C LEU A 178 -19.60 4.30 -5.58
N GLY A 179 -19.26 5.56 -5.29
CA GLY A 179 -18.93 6.03 -3.95
C GLY A 179 -17.53 5.63 -3.49
N CYS A 180 -16.96 6.41 -2.55
CA CYS A 180 -15.60 6.18 -2.03
C CYS A 180 -15.44 4.87 -1.26
N ASN A 181 -16.55 4.24 -0.83
CA ASN A 181 -16.55 2.96 -0.14
C ASN A 181 -16.54 1.74 -1.08
N ASN A 182 -16.43 1.95 -2.39
CA ASN A 182 -16.32 0.85 -3.34
C ASN A 182 -14.84 0.42 -3.49
N PRO A 183 -14.49 -0.84 -3.16
CA PRO A 183 -13.12 -1.33 -3.21
C PRO A 183 -12.53 -1.43 -4.63
N GLU A 184 -13.37 -1.46 -5.67
CA GLU A 184 -12.96 -1.51 -7.08
C GLU A 184 -12.63 -0.13 -7.68
N LEU A 185 -13.08 0.95 -7.02
CA LEU A 185 -12.88 2.32 -7.50
C LEU A 185 -11.40 2.69 -7.74
N PRO A 186 -10.41 2.26 -6.93
CA PRO A 186 -9.02 2.60 -7.14
C PRO A 186 -8.40 2.08 -8.45
N HIS A 187 -8.90 0.98 -9.02
CA HIS A 187 -8.26 0.30 -10.15
C HIS A 187 -8.10 1.19 -11.41
N PRO A 188 -9.14 1.85 -11.93
CA PRO A 188 -9.00 2.75 -13.08
C PRO A 188 -8.15 3.97 -12.80
N ILE A 189 -8.15 4.45 -11.55
CA ILE A 189 -7.32 5.59 -11.11
C ILE A 189 -5.84 5.21 -11.17
N ILE A 190 -5.49 4.01 -10.65
CA ILE A 190 -4.14 3.47 -10.69
C ILE A 190 -3.69 3.25 -12.14
N PHE A 191 -4.56 2.66 -12.97
CA PHE A 191 -4.26 2.45 -14.39
C PHE A 191 -3.97 3.78 -15.10
N ARG A 192 -4.82 4.81 -14.89
CA ARG A 192 -4.60 6.13 -15.48
C ARG A 192 -3.30 6.77 -14.97
N GLY A 193 -2.99 6.63 -13.69
CA GLY A 193 -1.72 7.07 -13.13
C GLY A 193 -0.51 6.39 -13.77
N ALA A 194 -0.57 5.07 -14.02
CA ALA A 194 0.48 4.34 -14.73
C ALA A 194 0.69 4.86 -16.16
N VAL A 195 -0.39 5.14 -16.90
CA VAL A 195 -0.30 5.76 -18.23
C VAL A 195 0.39 7.13 -18.18
N PHE A 196 0.18 7.92 -17.11
CA PHE A 196 0.91 9.18 -16.94
C PHE A 196 2.39 8.96 -16.63
N ALA A 197 2.74 7.95 -15.81
CA ALA A 197 4.14 7.60 -15.54
C ALA A 197 4.87 7.17 -16.81
N ASP A 198 4.26 6.32 -17.65
CA ASP A 198 4.81 5.87 -18.93
C ASP A 198 5.08 7.05 -19.90
N ASN A 199 4.34 8.14 -19.75
CA ASN A 199 4.52 9.39 -20.50
C ASN A 199 5.36 10.44 -19.74
N ALA A 200 6.10 10.04 -18.72
CA ALA A 200 6.93 10.90 -17.87
C ALA A 200 6.17 12.08 -17.19
N ARG A 201 4.86 11.98 -17.05
CA ARG A 201 4.01 12.92 -16.32
C ARG A 201 3.87 12.46 -14.85
N PHE A 202 4.99 12.41 -14.14
CA PHE A 202 5.08 11.87 -12.80
C PHE A 202 4.24 12.64 -11.78
N ASP A 203 4.13 13.97 -11.93
CA ASP A 203 3.25 14.83 -11.13
C ASP A 203 1.81 14.30 -11.11
N ARG A 204 1.27 14.01 -12.27
CA ARG A 204 -0.10 13.52 -12.45
C ARG A 204 -0.26 12.08 -11.95
N CYS A 205 0.76 11.24 -12.21
CA CYS A 205 0.81 9.87 -11.71
C CYS A 205 0.70 9.85 -10.18
N ILE A 206 1.53 10.64 -9.50
CA ILE A 206 1.60 10.66 -8.03
C ILE A 206 0.29 11.17 -7.42
N ASP A 207 -0.30 12.24 -7.97
CA ASP A 207 -1.59 12.77 -7.49
C ASP A 207 -2.70 11.72 -7.56
N LEU A 208 -2.83 11.01 -8.71
CA LEU A 208 -3.82 9.95 -8.88
C LEU A 208 -3.56 8.75 -7.95
N TRP A 209 -2.31 8.31 -7.86
CA TRP A 209 -1.98 7.17 -7.00
C TRP A 209 -2.14 7.47 -5.52
N LEU A 210 -1.84 8.70 -5.06
CA LEU A 210 -2.11 9.13 -3.68
C LEU A 210 -3.61 9.12 -3.37
N HIS A 211 -4.44 9.53 -4.33
CA HIS A 211 -5.89 9.45 -4.16
C HIS A 211 -6.37 7.99 -4.11
N ALA A 212 -5.91 7.15 -5.04
CA ALA A 212 -6.23 5.72 -5.04
C ALA A 212 -5.79 5.01 -3.74
N LEU A 213 -4.60 5.35 -3.22
CA LEU A 213 -4.08 4.81 -1.97
C LEU A 213 -4.98 5.17 -0.77
N LYS A 214 -5.45 6.43 -0.70
CA LYS A 214 -6.43 6.86 0.33
C LYS A 214 -7.72 6.07 0.25
N LEU A 215 -8.24 5.84 -0.96
CA LEU A 215 -9.45 5.04 -1.17
C LEU A 215 -9.24 3.58 -0.74
N ARG A 216 -8.09 2.97 -1.03
CA ARG A 216 -7.75 1.61 -0.54
C ARG A 216 -7.70 1.56 0.97
N GLN A 217 -7.02 2.52 1.59
CA GLN A 217 -6.93 2.61 3.05
C GLN A 217 -8.29 2.83 3.70
N LEU A 218 -9.17 3.65 3.10
CA LEU A 218 -10.54 3.84 3.55
C LEU A 218 -11.35 2.53 3.52
N ASN A 219 -11.16 1.73 2.48
CA ASN A 219 -11.88 0.46 2.29
C ASN A 219 -11.21 -0.74 2.97
N ASN A 220 -10.17 -0.54 3.76
CA ASN A 220 -9.38 -1.61 4.40
C ASN A 220 -8.82 -2.66 3.41
N VAL A 221 -8.57 -2.27 2.17
CA VAL A 221 -7.92 -3.10 1.15
C VAL A 221 -6.40 -2.98 1.31
N SER A 222 -5.67 -4.09 1.09
CA SER A 222 -4.21 -4.11 1.14
C SER A 222 -3.58 -3.10 0.17
N ALA A 223 -2.63 -2.32 0.66
CA ALA A 223 -1.93 -1.29 -0.10
C ALA A 223 -0.48 -1.69 -0.50
N VAL A 224 -0.07 -2.93 -0.26
CA VAL A 224 1.30 -3.43 -0.50
C VAL A 224 1.82 -3.06 -1.89
N LYS A 225 1.05 -3.43 -2.93
CA LYS A 225 1.45 -3.17 -4.32
C LYS A 225 1.48 -1.68 -4.67
N ASP A 226 0.60 -0.89 -4.06
CA ASP A 226 0.52 0.54 -4.33
C ASP A 226 1.69 1.29 -3.70
N LEU A 227 2.05 0.94 -2.46
CA LEU A 227 3.22 1.50 -1.79
C LEU A 227 4.52 1.16 -2.54
N LEU A 228 4.68 -0.08 -3.01
CA LEU A 228 5.85 -0.47 -3.80
C LEU A 228 5.94 0.33 -5.11
N ARG A 229 4.83 0.57 -5.80
CA ARG A 229 4.81 1.41 -7.02
C ARG A 229 5.32 2.82 -6.76
N PHE A 230 5.04 3.41 -5.59
CA PHE A 230 5.62 4.71 -5.22
C PHE A 230 7.13 4.65 -5.07
N ALA A 231 7.66 3.62 -4.39
CA ALA A 231 9.10 3.45 -4.27
C ALA A 231 9.77 3.30 -5.65
N GLN A 232 9.15 2.55 -6.56
CA GLN A 232 9.61 2.36 -7.94
C GLN A 232 9.58 3.67 -8.74
N VAL A 233 8.47 4.41 -8.73
CA VAL A 233 8.36 5.66 -9.51
C VAL A 233 9.26 6.76 -8.95
N PHE A 234 9.40 6.87 -7.64
CA PHE A 234 10.33 7.82 -7.03
C PHE A 234 11.78 7.49 -7.37
N SER A 235 12.14 6.20 -7.37
CA SER A 235 13.46 5.75 -7.80
C SER A 235 13.70 6.04 -9.27
N GLN A 236 12.72 5.82 -10.12
CA GLN A 236 12.78 6.17 -11.55
C GLN A 236 12.98 7.69 -11.74
N MET A 237 12.23 8.54 -11.04
CA MET A 237 12.38 10.00 -11.12
C MET A 237 13.81 10.43 -10.75
N ILE A 238 14.35 9.89 -9.66
CA ILE A 238 15.75 10.17 -9.24
C ILE A 238 16.73 9.67 -10.30
N HIS A 239 16.52 8.48 -10.86
CA HIS A 239 17.39 7.90 -11.88
C HIS A 239 17.43 8.74 -13.16
N VAL A 240 16.29 9.25 -13.64
CA VAL A 240 16.21 10.09 -14.85
C VAL A 240 16.46 11.57 -14.58
N GLY A 241 16.76 11.97 -13.34
CA GLY A 241 17.08 13.34 -12.95
C GLY A 241 15.87 14.28 -12.93
N VAL A 242 14.66 13.77 -12.72
CA VAL A 242 13.44 14.57 -12.51
C VAL A 242 13.33 14.94 -11.04
N ASP A 243 13.04 16.21 -10.75
CA ASP A 243 12.84 16.68 -9.39
C ASP A 243 11.65 15.97 -8.72
N LEU A 244 11.92 15.43 -7.53
CA LEU A 244 10.92 14.79 -6.68
C LEU A 244 10.55 15.74 -5.53
N ASP A 245 9.26 16.07 -5.43
CA ASP A 245 8.75 16.90 -4.34
C ASP A 245 8.81 16.14 -3.00
N PHE A 246 9.53 16.73 -2.05
CA PHE A 246 9.70 16.21 -0.71
C PHE A 246 8.36 15.98 0.02
N SER A 247 7.38 16.87 -0.18
CA SER A 247 6.05 16.75 0.41
C SER A 247 5.30 15.51 -0.09
N GLN A 248 5.50 15.10 -1.34
CA GLN A 248 4.90 13.88 -1.90
C GLN A 248 5.49 12.63 -1.23
N VAL A 249 6.81 12.60 -1.00
CA VAL A 249 7.46 11.49 -0.29
C VAL A 249 6.95 11.38 1.15
N ILE A 250 6.78 12.51 1.85
CA ILE A 250 6.22 12.56 3.20
C ILE A 250 4.78 12.00 3.20
N ASN A 251 3.96 12.35 2.24
CA ASN A 251 2.59 11.84 2.15
C ASN A 251 2.55 10.31 1.94
N VAL A 252 3.47 9.77 1.15
CA VAL A 252 3.61 8.31 0.99
C VAL A 252 4.15 7.67 2.27
N LEU A 253 5.12 8.30 2.96
CA LEU A 253 5.61 7.82 4.25
C LEU A 253 4.48 7.77 5.30
N GLU A 254 3.60 8.78 5.33
CA GLU A 254 2.44 8.81 6.21
C GLU A 254 1.49 7.62 5.93
N ALA A 255 1.28 7.31 4.66
CA ALA A 255 0.51 6.15 4.24
C ALA A 255 1.19 4.82 4.63
N CYS A 256 2.53 4.71 4.51
CA CYS A 256 3.29 3.55 5.00
C CYS A 256 3.11 3.34 6.50
N VAL A 257 3.24 4.41 7.31
CA VAL A 257 3.04 4.35 8.77
C VAL A 257 1.62 3.91 9.12
N THR A 258 0.63 4.42 8.38
CA THR A 258 -0.78 4.04 8.55
C THR A 258 -0.99 2.57 8.24
N GLU A 259 -0.43 2.09 7.13
CA GLU A 259 -0.58 0.70 6.69
C GLU A 259 0.10 -0.29 7.65
N LEU A 260 1.32 0.01 8.11
CA LEU A 260 2.01 -0.80 9.12
C LEU A 260 1.26 -0.83 10.46
N GLY A 261 0.63 0.30 10.85
CA GLY A 261 -0.26 0.34 12.02
C GLY A 261 -1.47 -0.58 11.86
N ARG A 262 -2.08 -0.60 10.68
CA ARG A 262 -3.20 -1.51 10.35
C ARG A 262 -2.76 -2.97 10.34
N ASN A 263 -1.63 -3.27 9.70
CA ASN A 263 -1.07 -4.63 9.67
C ASN A 263 -0.81 -5.14 11.11
N LYS A 264 -0.22 -4.30 11.98
CA LYS A 264 -0.02 -4.64 13.40
C LYS A 264 -1.34 -4.96 14.11
N SER A 265 -2.38 -4.17 13.86
CA SER A 265 -3.71 -4.39 14.44
C SER A 265 -4.35 -5.69 13.93
N LYS A 266 -4.20 -6.01 12.64
CA LYS A 266 -4.66 -7.27 12.05
C LYS A 266 -3.94 -8.49 12.66
N MET A 267 -2.63 -8.38 12.94
CA MET A 267 -1.88 -9.45 13.59
C MET A 267 -2.35 -9.71 15.04
N GLN A 268 -2.79 -8.68 15.75
CA GLN A 268 -3.33 -8.83 17.11
C GLN A 268 -4.74 -9.44 17.12
N ASN A 269 -5.53 -9.18 16.06
CA ASN A 269 -6.88 -9.68 15.89
C ASN A 269 -7.05 -10.19 14.44
N PRO A 270 -6.52 -11.37 14.11
CA PRO A 270 -6.57 -11.88 12.74
C PRO A 270 -8.01 -12.19 12.34
N ASP A 271 -8.38 -11.81 11.10
CA ASP A 271 -9.64 -12.24 10.51
C ASP A 271 -9.57 -13.76 10.27
N PRO A 272 -10.60 -14.53 10.67
CA PRO A 272 -10.63 -15.99 10.42
C PRO A 272 -10.54 -16.38 8.94
N MET A 273 -10.83 -15.45 8.03
CA MET A 273 -10.77 -15.65 6.57
C MET A 273 -9.39 -15.33 5.98
N ASP A 274 -8.63 -14.45 6.63
CA ASP A 274 -7.26 -14.10 6.23
C ASP A 274 -6.29 -15.06 6.95
N GLY A 275 -5.53 -15.85 6.21
CA GLY A 275 -4.49 -16.70 6.79
C GLY A 275 -3.41 -15.85 7.49
N ILE A 276 -2.93 -16.30 8.66
CA ILE A 276 -1.86 -15.61 9.42
C ILE A 276 -0.62 -15.38 8.54
N ASP A 277 -0.27 -16.36 7.69
CA ASP A 277 0.87 -16.26 6.78
C ASP A 277 0.73 -15.10 5.79
N GLN A 278 -0.47 -14.85 5.24
CA GLN A 278 -0.73 -13.71 4.37
C GLN A 278 -0.54 -12.37 5.09
N CYS A 279 -0.99 -12.28 6.34
CA CYS A 279 -0.78 -11.08 7.16
C CYS A 279 0.70 -10.81 7.42
N ILE A 280 1.50 -11.87 7.66
CA ILE A 280 2.95 -11.76 7.85
C ILE A 280 3.62 -11.28 6.56
N GLU A 281 3.28 -11.86 5.40
CA GLU A 281 3.81 -11.45 4.10
C GLU A 281 3.49 -9.98 3.78
N GLU A 282 2.27 -9.51 4.11
CA GLU A 282 1.90 -8.11 3.96
C GLU A 282 2.76 -7.19 4.84
N ILE A 283 3.00 -7.55 6.10
CA ILE A 283 3.84 -6.77 7.01
C ILE A 283 5.27 -6.70 6.48
N GLU A 284 5.87 -7.83 6.12
CA GLU A 284 7.25 -7.89 5.62
C GLU A 284 7.42 -7.05 4.35
N SER A 285 6.48 -7.17 3.41
CA SER A 285 6.48 -6.37 2.19
C SER A 285 6.36 -4.87 2.48
N ASN A 286 5.49 -4.48 3.42
CA ASN A 286 5.31 -3.09 3.81
C ASN A 286 6.51 -2.54 4.60
N ILE A 287 7.18 -3.35 5.45
CA ILE A 287 8.43 -2.97 6.14
C ILE A 287 9.52 -2.67 5.10
N THR A 288 9.71 -3.59 4.16
CA THR A 288 10.73 -3.46 3.10
C THR A 288 10.46 -2.23 2.22
N THR A 289 9.21 -2.04 1.78
CA THR A 289 8.83 -0.85 1.00
C THR A 289 9.01 0.45 1.79
N THR A 290 8.66 0.44 3.08
CA THR A 290 8.85 1.60 3.96
C THR A 290 10.34 1.94 4.09
N LEU A 291 11.21 0.94 4.16
CA LEU A 291 12.65 1.15 4.18
C LEU A 291 13.15 1.82 2.88
N TYR A 292 12.61 1.45 1.72
CA TYR A 292 12.92 2.13 0.46
C TYR A 292 12.49 3.60 0.48
N ILE A 293 11.27 3.89 0.93
CA ILE A 293 10.77 5.27 1.06
C ILE A 293 11.64 6.09 2.03
N LEU A 294 12.07 5.51 3.16
CA LEU A 294 13.01 6.16 4.09
C LEU A 294 14.36 6.44 3.44
N THR A 295 14.87 5.52 2.63
CA THR A 295 16.15 5.70 1.93
C THR A 295 16.05 6.79 0.85
N ILE A 296 14.94 6.84 0.11
CA ILE A 296 14.64 7.93 -0.83
C ILE A 296 14.55 9.26 -0.09
N LEU A 297 13.81 9.32 1.02
CA LEU A 297 13.68 10.51 1.85
C LEU A 297 15.04 11.04 2.32
N THR A 298 15.90 10.17 2.86
CA THR A 298 17.23 10.57 3.35
C THR A 298 18.14 11.02 2.22
N LYS A 299 18.01 10.42 1.04
CA LYS A 299 18.75 10.85 -0.17
C LYS A 299 18.34 12.26 -0.60
N LEU A 300 17.06 12.57 -0.59
CA LEU A 300 16.57 13.94 -0.86
C LEU A 300 17.09 14.92 0.18
N MET A 301 17.04 14.57 1.48
CA MET A 301 17.56 15.43 2.55
C MET A 301 19.06 15.74 2.40
N THR A 302 19.85 14.78 1.86
CA THR A 302 21.28 15.00 1.63
C THR A 302 21.58 15.79 0.36
N LEU A 303 20.79 15.63 -0.70
CA LEU A 303 20.97 16.33 -1.98
C LEU A 303 20.58 17.83 -1.91
N ASN A 304 19.61 18.17 -1.06
CA ASN A 304 18.96 19.49 -1.03
C ASN A 304 18.94 20.12 0.37
N GLU A 305 20.03 20.03 1.15
CA GLU A 305 20.10 20.51 2.56
C GLU A 305 19.60 21.96 2.81
N LYS A 306 19.40 22.78 1.76
CA LYS A 306 19.13 24.22 1.90
C LYS A 306 17.70 24.68 1.59
N ASN A 307 16.82 23.83 1.08
CA ASN A 307 15.54 24.29 0.47
C ASN A 307 14.25 23.66 0.99
N TYR A 308 14.29 22.77 1.98
CA TYR A 308 13.04 22.20 2.50
C TYR A 308 12.44 23.07 3.61
N ASN A 309 11.10 23.17 3.61
CA ASN A 309 10.36 23.82 4.67
C ASN A 309 10.60 23.08 6.00
N GLU A 310 10.92 23.82 7.06
CA GLU A 310 11.13 23.26 8.40
C GLU A 310 9.92 22.45 8.91
N ALA A 311 8.71 22.86 8.52
CA ALA A 311 7.49 22.12 8.85
C ALA A 311 7.46 20.72 8.23
N ASP A 312 7.90 20.59 6.97
CA ASP A 312 7.94 19.30 6.27
C ASP A 312 9.01 18.38 6.86
N VAL A 313 10.19 18.93 7.17
CA VAL A 313 11.26 18.17 7.84
C VAL A 313 10.79 17.69 9.22
N SER A 314 10.14 18.56 10.00
CA SER A 314 9.57 18.21 11.31
C SER A 314 8.50 17.14 11.20
N LYS A 315 7.63 17.22 10.17
CA LYS A 315 6.61 16.19 9.87
C LYS A 315 7.27 14.85 9.53
N ALA A 316 8.33 14.86 8.72
CA ALA A 316 9.07 13.65 8.37
C ALA A 316 9.67 12.98 9.64
N HIS A 317 10.35 13.72 10.49
CA HIS A 317 10.90 13.21 11.76
C HIS A 317 9.80 12.65 12.67
N TYR A 318 8.67 13.35 12.79
CA TYR A 318 7.52 12.86 13.57
C TYR A 318 6.98 11.53 13.03
N LEU A 319 6.84 11.39 11.72
CA LEU A 319 6.37 10.16 11.10
C LEU A 319 7.35 8.99 11.32
N VAL A 320 8.66 9.25 11.20
CA VAL A 320 9.67 8.22 11.48
C VAL A 320 9.68 7.84 12.95
N HIS A 321 9.52 8.81 13.87
CA HIS A 321 9.35 8.50 15.30
C HIS A 321 8.13 7.62 15.56
N LYS A 322 6.98 7.95 14.95
CA LYS A 322 5.76 7.14 15.04
C LYS A 322 5.99 5.73 14.49
N LEU A 323 6.72 5.61 13.38
CA LEU A 323 7.09 4.33 12.78
C LEU A 323 7.95 3.49 13.75
N CYS A 324 8.98 4.08 14.36
CA CYS A 324 9.81 3.39 15.36
C CYS A 324 8.98 2.93 16.58
N ALA A 325 8.02 3.75 17.03
CA ALA A 325 7.10 3.40 18.12
C ALA A 325 6.15 2.24 17.79
N LEU A 326 5.88 1.95 16.51
CA LEU A 326 5.11 0.77 16.12
C LEU A 326 5.83 -0.54 16.45
N GLN A 327 7.16 -0.56 16.54
CA GLN A 327 7.98 -1.74 16.83
C GLN A 327 7.65 -2.95 15.94
N VAL A 328 7.39 -2.70 14.66
CA VAL A 328 7.17 -3.77 13.69
C VAL A 328 8.46 -4.52 13.40
N LYS A 329 8.34 -5.83 13.19
CA LYS A 329 9.46 -6.74 12.95
C LYS A 329 9.15 -7.65 11.77
N MET A 330 10.19 -8.08 11.07
CA MET A 330 10.15 -9.19 10.12
C MET A 330 9.88 -10.51 10.85
N ARG A 331 9.62 -11.57 10.10
CA ARG A 331 9.39 -12.93 10.64
C ARG A 331 10.56 -13.45 11.49
N ASP A 332 11.77 -13.08 11.15
CA ASP A 332 13.02 -13.41 11.83
C ASP A 332 13.40 -12.43 12.96
N GLY A 333 12.48 -11.57 13.37
CA GLY A 333 12.67 -10.59 14.44
C GLY A 333 13.44 -9.32 14.04
N GLN A 334 13.91 -9.19 12.78
CA GLN A 334 14.63 -8.00 12.33
C GLN A 334 13.73 -6.75 12.33
N THR A 335 14.27 -5.64 12.80
CA THR A 335 13.64 -4.30 12.76
C THR A 335 14.11 -3.52 11.54
N LEU A 336 13.46 -2.39 11.24
CA LEU A 336 13.92 -1.46 10.19
C LEU A 336 15.39 -1.06 10.34
N LEU A 337 15.90 -0.92 11.58
CA LEU A 337 17.29 -0.58 11.81
C LEU A 337 18.22 -1.75 11.46
N HIS A 338 17.85 -3.00 11.76
CA HIS A 338 18.60 -4.17 11.30
C HIS A 338 18.72 -4.20 9.76
N LEU A 339 17.59 -4.00 9.07
CA LEU A 339 17.55 -3.98 7.61
C LEU A 339 18.35 -2.82 7.03
N ALA A 340 18.30 -1.63 7.64
CA ALA A 340 19.02 -0.45 7.17
C ALA A 340 20.56 -0.63 7.21
N VAL A 341 21.05 -1.44 8.15
CA VAL A 341 22.49 -1.70 8.33
C VAL A 341 22.97 -3.03 7.75
N ASN A 342 22.07 -3.84 7.18
CA ASN A 342 22.36 -5.15 6.62
C ASN A 342 22.65 -5.07 5.12
N SER A 343 23.83 -5.53 4.69
CA SER A 343 24.21 -5.59 3.27
C SER A 343 23.42 -6.61 2.45
N GLU A 344 22.78 -7.55 3.11
CA GLU A 344 21.98 -8.61 2.47
C GLU A 344 20.49 -8.23 2.37
N THR A 345 20.11 -7.02 2.81
CA THR A 345 18.74 -6.52 2.68
C THR A 345 18.32 -6.52 1.22
N PRO A 346 17.25 -7.26 0.86
CA PRO A 346 16.82 -7.35 -0.54
C PRO A 346 16.32 -5.99 -1.03
N VAL A 347 16.58 -5.71 -2.30
CA VAL A 347 16.10 -4.52 -2.99
C VAL A 347 15.39 -4.94 -4.27
N ASP A 348 14.26 -4.28 -4.55
CA ASP A 348 13.49 -4.50 -5.77
C ASP A 348 14.27 -4.09 -7.02
N ASP A 349 14.12 -4.84 -8.11
CA ASP A 349 14.96 -4.69 -9.31
C ASP A 349 14.62 -3.45 -10.17
N PHE A 350 13.45 -2.87 -10.02
CA PHE A 350 12.96 -1.78 -10.87
C PHE A 350 13.52 -0.42 -10.40
N HIS A 351 14.70 0.00 -10.92
CA HIS A 351 15.41 1.25 -10.57
C HIS A 351 15.58 1.51 -9.07
N THR A 352 14.87 0.77 -8.21
CA THR A 352 14.97 0.87 -6.76
C THR A 352 16.36 0.51 -6.29
N ASN A 353 17.01 -0.48 -6.92
CA ASN A 353 18.38 -0.89 -6.65
C ASN A 353 19.44 0.16 -7.06
N ASP A 354 19.12 1.12 -7.92
CA ASP A 354 20.01 2.23 -8.27
C ASP A 354 20.05 3.28 -7.15
N VAL A 355 18.92 3.43 -6.44
CA VAL A 355 18.71 4.46 -5.41
C VAL A 355 18.90 3.92 -4.00
N CYS A 356 18.29 2.77 -3.70
CA CYS A 356 18.34 2.12 -2.40
C CYS A 356 19.51 1.13 -2.34
N LYS A 357 20.51 1.45 -1.55
CA LYS A 357 21.71 0.61 -1.32
C LYS A 357 21.89 0.41 0.17
N PHE A 358 22.12 -0.83 0.56
CA PHE A 358 22.34 -1.19 1.96
C PHE A 358 23.74 -1.82 2.13
N PRO A 359 24.38 -1.56 3.27
CA PRO A 359 23.96 -0.73 4.40
C PRO A 359 23.86 0.76 4.04
N CYS A 360 22.90 1.50 4.62
CA CYS A 360 22.68 2.92 4.37
C CYS A 360 22.88 3.76 5.65
N ALA A 361 23.97 4.50 5.73
CA ALA A 361 24.30 5.31 6.90
C ALA A 361 23.27 6.43 7.17
N ALA A 362 22.78 7.09 6.12
CA ALA A 362 21.79 8.17 6.27
C ALA A 362 20.47 7.66 6.84
N THR A 363 19.98 6.51 6.34
CA THR A 363 18.74 5.89 6.84
C THR A 363 18.91 5.38 8.27
N ALA A 364 20.05 4.73 8.59
CA ALA A 364 20.34 4.29 9.95
C ALA A 364 20.37 5.48 10.92
N LYS A 365 21.04 6.57 10.57
CA LYS A 365 21.10 7.80 11.36
C LYS A 365 19.71 8.41 11.58
N LEU A 366 18.87 8.48 10.57
CA LEU A 366 17.50 8.99 10.71
C LEU A 366 16.70 8.13 11.68
N LEU A 367 16.74 6.79 11.53
CA LEU A 367 16.03 5.86 12.42
C LEU A 367 16.50 6.00 13.87
N VAL A 368 17.80 6.04 14.12
CA VAL A 368 18.39 6.21 15.45
C VAL A 368 17.94 7.52 16.09
N ARG A 369 18.04 8.63 15.37
CA ARG A 369 17.61 9.96 15.86
C ARG A 369 16.12 10.04 16.15
N CYS A 370 15.32 9.27 15.46
CA CYS A 370 13.87 9.19 15.66
C CYS A 370 13.44 8.12 16.68
N GLY A 371 14.39 7.52 17.41
CA GLY A 371 14.10 6.66 18.56
C GLY A 371 14.01 5.17 18.24
N ALA A 372 14.65 4.71 17.15
CA ALA A 372 14.83 3.26 16.93
C ALA A 372 15.68 2.66 18.06
N ASP A 373 15.28 1.49 18.55
CA ASP A 373 16.05 0.77 19.56
C ASP A 373 17.33 0.20 18.96
N VAL A 374 18.47 0.79 19.33
CA VAL A 374 19.80 0.37 18.83
C VAL A 374 20.26 -0.97 19.41
N ASN A 375 19.59 -1.46 20.45
CA ASN A 375 19.85 -2.74 21.11
C ASN A 375 18.74 -3.77 20.84
N ALA A 376 17.80 -3.47 19.94
CA ALA A 376 16.79 -4.43 19.51
C ALA A 376 17.48 -5.72 19.03
N MET A 377 16.86 -6.86 19.32
CA MET A 377 17.35 -8.17 18.94
C MET A 377 16.43 -8.82 17.90
N ASP A 378 17.06 -9.47 16.92
CA ASP A 378 16.39 -10.43 16.04
C ASP A 378 16.23 -11.78 16.77
N ASP A 379 15.71 -12.79 16.08
CA ASP A 379 15.46 -14.13 16.66
C ASP A 379 16.76 -14.88 17.00
N GLU A 380 17.88 -14.52 16.35
CA GLU A 380 19.22 -15.02 16.69
C GLU A 380 19.91 -14.15 17.77
N ARG A 381 19.19 -13.20 18.36
CA ARG A 381 19.68 -12.22 19.31
C ARG A 381 20.78 -11.29 18.76
N ASN A 382 20.92 -11.16 17.45
CA ASN A 382 21.81 -10.17 16.89
C ASN A 382 21.19 -8.79 17.06
N THR A 383 21.99 -7.81 17.47
CA THR A 383 21.65 -6.39 17.45
C THR A 383 22.06 -5.77 16.11
N PRO A 384 21.59 -4.57 15.74
CA PRO A 384 22.07 -3.87 14.56
C PRO A 384 23.60 -3.75 14.50
N LEU A 385 24.26 -3.67 15.68
CA LEU A 385 25.72 -3.63 15.74
C LEU A 385 26.34 -4.99 15.35
N HIS A 386 25.75 -6.13 15.74
CA HIS A 386 26.20 -7.45 15.26
C HIS A 386 26.09 -7.58 13.74
N VAL A 387 25.02 -7.03 13.17
CA VAL A 387 24.77 -7.10 11.73
C VAL A 387 25.80 -6.27 10.94
N ILE A 388 26.04 -5.01 11.33
CA ILE A 388 26.96 -4.14 10.58
C ILE A 388 28.42 -4.59 10.64
N VAL A 389 28.86 -5.17 11.75
CA VAL A 389 30.26 -5.64 11.86
C VAL A 389 30.57 -6.83 10.96
N CYS A 390 29.54 -7.51 10.46
CA CYS A 390 29.63 -8.58 9.45
C CYS A 390 29.75 -8.07 8.02
N TYR A 391 29.79 -6.74 7.80
CA TYR A 391 29.86 -6.14 6.46
C TYR A 391 31.19 -6.44 5.77
N LYS A 392 31.13 -7.23 4.68
CA LYS A 392 32.32 -7.76 3.98
C LYS A 392 33.06 -6.71 3.13
N LYS A 393 32.37 -5.67 2.66
CA LYS A 393 32.96 -4.61 1.82
C LYS A 393 33.52 -3.44 2.63
N ALA A 394 33.81 -3.64 3.90
CA ALA A 394 34.31 -2.62 4.83
C ALA A 394 35.54 -1.89 4.37
N THR A 395 36.42 -2.54 3.58
CA THR A 395 37.66 -1.92 3.07
C THR A 395 37.39 -0.94 1.92
N SER A 396 36.44 -1.25 1.04
CA SER A 396 36.07 -0.39 -0.10
C SER A 396 35.06 0.68 0.25
N ASP A 397 34.27 0.48 1.33
CA ASP A 397 33.24 1.39 1.79
C ASP A 397 33.39 1.69 3.28
N PHE A 398 34.57 2.15 3.65
CA PHE A 398 34.93 2.45 5.05
C PHE A 398 34.03 3.48 5.70
N MET A 399 33.66 4.53 4.97
CA MET A 399 32.90 5.65 5.52
C MET A 399 31.48 5.23 5.93
N THR A 400 30.85 4.36 5.15
CA THR A 400 29.53 3.81 5.50
C THR A 400 29.62 2.97 6.77
N LEU A 401 30.55 2.03 6.85
CA LEU A 401 30.78 1.22 8.04
C LEU A 401 31.07 2.08 9.28
N TYR A 402 32.02 2.99 9.17
CA TYR A 402 32.45 3.88 10.26
C TYR A 402 31.28 4.73 10.76
N SER A 403 30.56 5.39 9.84
CA SER A 403 29.43 6.27 10.21
C SER A 403 28.33 5.49 10.93
N ILE A 404 27.98 4.28 10.49
CA ILE A 404 26.94 3.46 11.12
C ILE A 404 27.40 3.00 12.51
N ILE A 405 28.62 2.47 12.64
CA ILE A 405 29.12 2.01 13.95
C ILE A 405 29.13 3.17 14.94
N MET A 406 29.64 4.35 14.53
CA MET A 406 29.70 5.52 15.40
C MET A 406 28.30 5.99 15.83
N GLU A 407 27.36 6.12 14.90
CA GLU A 407 25.97 6.52 15.23
C GLU A 407 25.33 5.53 16.21
N LEU A 408 25.54 4.22 16.04
CA LEU A 408 24.99 3.22 16.98
C LEU A 408 25.64 3.31 18.36
N ILE A 409 26.97 3.47 18.46
CA ILE A 409 27.69 3.58 19.71
C ILE A 409 27.30 4.88 20.44
N GLU A 410 27.26 6.01 19.76
CA GLU A 410 26.87 7.30 20.32
C GLU A 410 25.43 7.29 20.84
N ALA A 411 24.55 6.51 20.19
CA ALA A 411 23.17 6.31 20.62
C ALA A 411 23.03 5.26 21.76
N GLY A 412 24.12 4.67 22.23
CA GLY A 412 24.12 3.76 23.38
C GLY A 412 24.01 2.27 23.01
N ALA A 413 24.43 1.87 21.80
CA ALA A 413 24.56 0.46 21.48
C ALA A 413 25.57 -0.23 22.39
N HIS A 414 25.19 -1.35 22.98
CA HIS A 414 26.05 -2.17 23.83
C HIS A 414 26.95 -3.08 22.97
N ILE A 415 28.26 -3.00 23.22
CA ILE A 415 29.25 -3.77 22.45
C ILE A 415 29.50 -5.17 23.02
N ASP A 416 28.98 -5.45 24.18
CA ASP A 416 29.18 -6.66 24.98
C ASP A 416 27.91 -7.51 25.16
N ILE A 417 26.85 -7.18 24.43
CA ILE A 417 25.67 -8.04 24.27
C ILE A 417 26.08 -9.31 23.50
N VAL A 418 25.58 -10.46 23.89
CA VAL A 418 25.85 -11.73 23.21
C VAL A 418 24.63 -12.19 22.42
N ASN A 419 24.87 -12.66 21.19
CA ASN A 419 23.88 -13.32 20.37
C ASN A 419 23.65 -14.79 20.78
N SER A 420 22.78 -15.51 20.08
CA SER A 420 22.46 -16.92 20.37
C SER A 420 23.69 -17.85 20.25
N ASN A 421 24.72 -17.45 19.50
CA ASN A 421 25.97 -18.20 19.39
C ASN A 421 26.97 -17.83 20.51
N GLY A 422 26.57 -17.04 21.51
CA GLY A 422 27.43 -16.57 22.59
C GLY A 422 28.49 -15.56 22.15
N LYS A 423 28.37 -14.97 20.95
CA LYS A 423 29.34 -14.00 20.42
C LYS A 423 28.87 -12.58 20.64
N THR A 424 29.79 -11.72 21.07
CA THR A 424 29.60 -10.26 21.09
C THR A 424 29.75 -9.68 19.67
N PRO A 425 29.32 -8.42 19.42
CA PRO A 425 29.61 -7.72 18.16
C PRO A 425 31.10 -7.74 17.81
N TYR A 426 31.97 -7.59 18.80
CA TYR A 426 33.41 -7.65 18.62
C TYR A 426 33.90 -9.03 18.13
N GLU A 427 33.37 -10.12 18.68
CA GLU A 427 33.71 -11.48 18.28
C GLU A 427 33.04 -11.93 16.98
N SER A 428 32.06 -11.15 16.51
CA SER A 428 31.33 -11.38 15.25
C SER A 428 31.94 -10.65 14.06
N VAL A 429 33.01 -9.89 14.26
CA VAL A 429 33.65 -9.05 13.23
C VAL A 429 34.11 -9.88 12.04
N ALA A 430 33.69 -9.49 10.84
CA ALA A 430 34.10 -10.13 9.58
C ALA A 430 35.40 -9.56 9.00
N THR A 431 35.81 -8.32 9.38
CA THR A 431 36.94 -7.60 8.81
C THR A 431 37.75 -6.87 9.88
N GLY A 432 39.08 -6.83 9.75
CA GLY A 432 39.94 -6.10 10.68
C GLY A 432 39.65 -4.60 10.79
N VAL A 433 38.99 -4.03 9.79
CA VAL A 433 38.56 -2.61 9.79
C VAL A 433 37.49 -2.38 10.87
N ALA A 434 36.46 -3.20 10.92
CA ALA A 434 35.38 -3.11 11.94
C ALA A 434 35.98 -3.34 13.36
N GLU A 435 36.93 -4.26 13.47
CA GLU A 435 37.66 -4.51 14.73
C GLU A 435 38.39 -3.26 15.23
N ILE A 436 39.12 -2.57 14.37
CA ILE A 436 39.87 -1.35 14.72
C ILE A 436 38.89 -0.26 15.17
N VAL A 437 37.80 -0.04 14.45
CA VAL A 437 36.80 0.96 14.80
C VAL A 437 36.20 0.68 16.18
N LEU A 438 35.80 -0.56 16.46
CA LEU A 438 35.29 -0.94 17.79
C LEU A 438 36.32 -0.73 18.91
N ARG A 439 37.57 -1.15 18.69
CA ARG A 439 38.65 -1.02 19.71
C ARG A 439 38.96 0.44 20.07
N THR A 440 38.89 1.35 19.09
CA THR A 440 39.31 2.74 19.30
C THR A 440 38.24 3.62 19.89
N HIS A 441 36.96 3.28 19.71
CA HIS A 441 35.83 4.16 20.05
C HIS A 441 34.94 3.64 21.19
N THR A 442 35.19 2.45 21.74
CA THR A 442 34.32 1.85 22.73
C THR A 442 34.90 1.89 24.14
N LYS A 443 34.08 2.35 25.09
CA LYS A 443 34.33 2.22 26.53
C LYS A 443 33.18 1.47 27.14
N LEU A 444 33.47 0.37 27.82
CA LEU A 444 32.46 -0.38 28.58
C LEU A 444 31.96 0.49 29.76
N SER A 445 30.66 0.57 29.92
CA SER A 445 30.08 1.21 31.11
C SER A 445 30.31 0.33 32.35
N LEU A 446 30.35 0.95 33.53
CA LEU A 446 30.40 0.20 34.80
C LEU A 446 29.23 -0.77 34.94
N LYS A 447 28.06 -0.39 34.42
CA LYS A 447 26.86 -1.23 34.40
C LYS A 447 27.05 -2.49 33.55
N CYS A 448 27.65 -2.37 32.37
CA CYS A 448 27.97 -3.50 31.50
C CYS A 448 29.06 -4.40 32.13
N MET A 449 30.10 -3.82 32.70
CA MET A 449 31.14 -4.57 33.40
C MET A 449 30.57 -5.35 34.58
N ALA A 450 29.68 -4.75 35.37
CA ALA A 450 28.99 -5.41 36.48
C ALA A 450 28.10 -6.56 35.99
N ALA A 451 27.31 -6.34 34.92
CA ALA A 451 26.45 -7.37 34.35
C ALA A 451 27.27 -8.57 33.82
N LYS A 452 28.38 -8.29 33.15
CA LYS A 452 29.33 -9.31 32.66
C LYS A 452 29.93 -10.09 33.85
N ALA A 453 30.34 -9.40 34.92
CA ALA A 453 30.88 -10.06 36.12
C ALA A 453 29.84 -10.99 36.79
N VAL A 454 28.58 -10.56 36.92
CA VAL A 454 27.49 -11.38 37.43
C VAL A 454 27.34 -12.66 36.61
N LYS A 455 27.39 -12.60 35.29
CA LYS A 455 27.30 -13.77 34.38
C LYS A 455 28.56 -14.64 34.46
N THR A 456 29.75 -14.05 34.44
CA THR A 456 31.04 -14.75 34.45
C THR A 456 31.22 -15.54 35.76
N TYR A 457 30.84 -14.95 36.89
CA TYR A 457 30.97 -15.60 38.21
C TYR A 457 29.70 -16.32 38.63
N ASN A 458 28.71 -16.47 37.74
CA ASN A 458 27.44 -17.15 37.96
C ASN A 458 26.74 -16.72 39.27
N LEU A 459 26.73 -15.42 39.55
CA LEU A 459 26.08 -14.87 40.74
C LEU A 459 24.57 -14.89 40.60
N SER A 460 23.86 -15.23 41.69
CA SER A 460 22.39 -15.22 41.69
C SER A 460 21.86 -13.78 41.66
N TYR A 461 21.13 -13.41 40.61
CA TYR A 461 20.55 -12.09 40.44
C TYR A 461 19.02 -12.12 40.29
N CYS A 462 18.43 -13.23 39.84
CA CYS A 462 16.99 -13.36 39.72
C CYS A 462 16.29 -13.21 41.07
N GLY A 463 15.35 -12.28 41.16
CA GLY A 463 14.66 -11.94 42.42
C GLY A 463 15.47 -11.09 43.39
N ASN A 464 16.78 -10.89 43.18
CA ASN A 464 17.67 -10.11 44.04
C ASN A 464 17.90 -8.66 43.54
N VAL A 465 17.56 -8.39 42.30
CA VAL A 465 17.65 -7.07 41.67
C VAL A 465 16.34 -6.71 40.94
N PRO A 466 16.06 -5.44 40.67
CA PRO A 466 14.89 -5.06 39.90
C PRO A 466 14.84 -5.75 38.54
N ARG A 467 13.64 -6.10 38.05
CA ARG A 467 13.44 -6.80 36.78
C ARG A 467 14.14 -6.13 35.58
N SER A 468 14.21 -4.80 35.56
CA SER A 468 14.94 -4.06 34.51
C SER A 468 16.45 -4.31 34.53
N LEU A 469 17.02 -4.63 35.69
CA LEU A 469 18.41 -5.04 35.82
C LEU A 469 18.60 -6.52 35.53
N GLU A 470 17.64 -7.39 35.89
CA GLU A 470 17.65 -8.80 35.50
C GLU A 470 17.74 -8.92 33.98
N SER A 471 16.80 -8.30 33.26
CA SER A 471 16.81 -8.28 31.80
C SER A 471 18.12 -7.69 31.22
N PHE A 472 18.66 -6.63 31.83
CA PHE A 472 19.93 -6.07 31.41
C PHE A 472 21.10 -7.04 31.61
N ILE A 473 21.15 -7.77 32.75
CA ILE A 473 22.19 -8.78 33.02
C ILE A 473 22.09 -9.93 32.00
N GLU A 474 20.88 -10.34 31.63
CA GLU A 474 20.65 -11.40 30.64
C GLU A 474 21.20 -11.08 29.26
N LEU A 475 21.29 -9.78 28.89
CA LEU A 475 21.90 -9.36 27.65
C LEU A 475 23.40 -9.64 27.56
N HIS A 476 24.12 -9.73 28.70
CA HIS A 476 25.58 -9.76 28.81
C HIS A 476 26.19 -11.14 29.04
N GLY A 477 25.48 -12.21 28.75
CA GLY A 477 26.01 -13.57 28.90
C GLY A 477 25.19 -14.61 28.15
N PRO A 478 25.68 -15.86 28.04
CA PRO A 478 24.94 -16.93 27.40
C PRO A 478 23.56 -17.05 28.05
N GLY A 479 22.51 -17.08 27.25
CA GLY A 479 21.14 -17.25 27.72
C GLY A 479 20.98 -18.53 28.50
N LEU A 480 20.08 -18.55 29.50
CA LEU A 480 19.80 -19.70 30.39
C LEU A 480 19.23 -20.95 29.67
N ASN A 481 19.15 -20.99 28.34
CA ASN A 481 18.62 -22.11 27.57
C ASN A 481 19.71 -22.89 26.84
N GLN A 482 20.71 -23.38 27.55
CA GLN A 482 21.53 -24.49 27.11
C GLN A 482 21.59 -25.51 28.29
N GLY A 483 20.50 -26.22 28.44
CA GLY A 483 20.36 -27.42 29.25
C GLY A 483 19.44 -28.37 28.53
#